data_a70ee9c0ebd06d7954b630f3ae0f8410
#
_entry.id   a70ee9c0ebd06d7954b630f3ae0f8410
#
_cell.length_a   1.000
_cell.length_b   1.000
_cell.length_c   1.000
_cell.angle_alpha   90.00
_cell.angle_beta   90.00
_cell.angle_gamma   90.00
#
_symmetry.space_group_name_H-M   'P 1'
#
loop_
_entity.id
_entity.type
_entity.pdbx_description
1 polymer ?
#
loop_
_entity_poly.entity_id
_entity_poly.type
_entity_poly.pdbx_seq_one_letter_code
_entity_poly.pdbx_strand_id
1 'polypeptide(L)'
;AKLEVKVNGKVRMTELAGDGVLVATPAGSTAYNLSANGPILPLGSNLIALTPISPFRPRRWKGAILSDSAEVEFRVREPSKRPVAAV
;
A
#
# COMPACT_ATOMS: atom_id res chain seq x y z
N ALA A 1 4.73 11.09 5.07
CA ALA A 1 5.46 10.85 3.83
C ALA A 1 4.54 11.03 2.63
N LYS A 2 5.12 11.42 1.52
CA LYS A 2 4.41 11.50 0.25
C LYS A 2 5.00 10.47 -0.71
N LEU A 3 4.14 9.62 -1.25
CA LEU A 3 4.55 8.51 -2.09
C LEU A 3 3.80 8.55 -3.42
N GLU A 4 4.52 8.16 -4.48
CA GLU A 4 3.92 7.81 -5.75
C GLU A 4 3.79 6.29 -5.82
N VAL A 5 2.63 5.81 -6.23
CA VAL A 5 2.35 4.38 -6.31
C VAL A 5 2.17 3.97 -7.77
N LYS A 6 2.99 3.02 -8.21
CA LYS A 6 2.89 2.41 -9.54
C LYS A 6 2.51 0.95 -9.43
N VAL A 7 1.65 0.50 -10.33
CA VAL A 7 1.28 -0.90 -10.46
C VAL A 7 1.47 -1.32 -11.91
N ASN A 8 2.28 -2.35 -12.12
CA ASN A 8 2.62 -2.87 -13.46
C ASN A 8 3.12 -1.78 -14.41
N GLY A 9 3.98 -0.89 -13.91
CA GLY A 9 4.59 0.19 -14.68
C GLY A 9 3.71 1.41 -14.91
N LYS A 10 2.47 1.40 -14.42
CA LYS A 10 1.56 2.53 -14.56
C LYS A 10 1.38 3.25 -13.23
N VAL A 11 1.46 4.57 -13.25
CA VAL A 11 1.19 5.38 -12.06
C VAL A 11 -0.30 5.30 -11.74
N ARG A 12 -0.63 4.74 -10.59
CA ARG A 12 -2.01 4.64 -10.10
C ARG A 12 -2.35 5.74 -9.11
N MET A 13 -1.33 6.28 -8.45
CA MET A 13 -1.50 7.36 -7.52
C MET A 13 -0.25 8.24 -7.57
N THR A 14 -0.42 9.52 -7.88
CA THR A 14 0.70 10.45 -8.02
C THR A 14 1.17 10.98 -6.67
N GLU A 15 0.29 11.03 -5.69
CA GLU A 15 0.63 11.53 -4.37
C GLU A 15 -0.26 10.85 -3.32
N LEU A 16 0.34 9.97 -2.54
CA LEU A 16 -0.29 9.39 -1.36
C LEU A 16 0.38 10.02 -0.13
N ALA A 17 -0.37 10.79 0.62
CA ALA A 17 0.12 11.41 1.85
C ALA A 17 -0.46 10.70 3.06
N GLY A 18 0.40 10.24 3.95
CA GLY A 18 0.03 9.50 5.14
C GLY A 18 1.27 8.97 5.82
N ASP A 19 1.10 8.06 6.76
CA ASP A 19 2.23 7.45 7.48
C ASP A 19 2.95 6.40 6.64
N GLY A 20 2.27 5.80 5.68
CA GLY A 20 2.89 4.82 4.81
C GLY A 20 1.90 4.01 3.98
N VAL A 21 2.40 2.94 3.42
CA VAL A 21 1.62 1.99 2.64
C VAL A 21 2.18 0.59 2.91
N LEU A 22 1.30 -0.39 2.89
CA LEU A 22 1.58 -1.76 3.26
C LEU A 22 1.15 -2.69 2.12
N VAL A 23 1.99 -3.68 1.81
CA VAL A 23 1.63 -4.77 0.91
C VAL A 23 1.50 -6.04 1.75
N ALA A 24 0.38 -6.73 1.65
CA ALA A 24 0.11 -7.93 2.43
C ALA A 24 -0.24 -9.13 1.54
N THR A 25 0.33 -10.28 1.88
CA THR A 25 -0.08 -11.58 1.35
C THR A 25 -1.35 -12.05 2.05
N PRO A 26 -2.04 -13.13 1.56
CA PRO A 26 -3.19 -13.67 2.28
C PRO A 26 -2.89 -14.00 3.75
N ALA A 27 -1.76 -14.63 4.04
CA ALA A 27 -1.39 -14.93 5.42
C ALA A 27 -1.16 -13.67 6.26
N GLY A 28 -0.56 -12.64 5.68
CA GLY A 28 -0.30 -11.37 6.37
C GLY A 28 -1.51 -10.46 6.46
N SER A 29 -2.59 -10.73 5.72
CA SER A 29 -3.76 -9.87 5.69
C SER A 29 -4.51 -9.80 7.02
N THR A 30 -4.35 -10.81 7.88
CA THR A 30 -4.96 -10.85 9.21
C THR A 30 -4.05 -10.29 10.31
N ALA A 31 -2.84 -9.83 9.96
CA ALA A 31 -1.89 -9.24 10.89
C ALA A 31 -1.97 -7.71 10.85
N TYR A 32 -0.85 -7.04 10.60
CA TYR A 32 -0.80 -5.57 10.59
C TYR A 32 -1.73 -4.95 9.53
N ASN A 33 -1.93 -5.64 8.40
CA ASN A 33 -2.85 -5.19 7.37
C ASN A 33 -4.26 -4.99 7.91
N LEU A 34 -4.73 -5.90 8.78
CA LEU A 34 -6.03 -5.77 9.42
C LEU A 34 -6.07 -4.56 10.36
N SER A 35 -5.02 -4.32 11.11
CA SER A 35 -4.90 -3.14 11.99
C SER A 35 -4.97 -1.83 11.20
N ALA A 36 -4.51 -1.83 9.96
CA ALA A 36 -4.57 -0.68 9.07
C ALA A 36 -5.89 -0.60 8.28
N ASN A 37 -6.90 -1.38 8.68
CA ASN A 37 -8.21 -1.48 8.01
C ASN A 37 -8.14 -2.01 6.59
N GLY A 38 -7.13 -2.81 6.30
CA GLY A 38 -7.02 -3.50 5.02
C GLY A 38 -7.92 -4.72 4.94
N PRO A 39 -8.16 -5.24 3.74
CA PRO A 39 -9.00 -6.42 3.56
C PRO A 39 -8.32 -7.70 4.05
N ILE A 40 -9.13 -8.65 4.51
CA ILE A 40 -8.68 -10.01 4.78
C ILE A 40 -8.78 -10.80 3.48
N LEU A 41 -7.67 -11.38 3.05
CA LEU A 41 -7.61 -12.19 1.84
C LEU A 41 -7.73 -13.67 2.19
N PRO A 42 -8.48 -14.46 1.42
CA PRO A 42 -8.56 -15.91 1.65
C PRO A 42 -7.20 -16.56 1.54
N LEU A 43 -6.86 -17.46 2.46
CA LEU A 43 -5.65 -18.27 2.36
C LEU A 43 -5.69 -19.09 1.07
N GLY A 44 -4.54 -19.17 0.39
CA GLY A 44 -4.44 -19.86 -0.89
C GLY A 44 -4.92 -19.06 -2.09
N SER A 45 -5.44 -17.84 -1.89
CA SER A 45 -5.75 -16.96 -3.01
C SER A 45 -4.47 -16.42 -3.63
N ASN A 46 -4.53 -16.11 -4.94
CA ASN A 46 -3.40 -15.49 -5.65
C ASN A 46 -3.54 -13.97 -5.67
N LEU A 47 -3.77 -13.40 -4.48
CA LEU A 47 -4.04 -11.97 -4.32
C LEU A 47 -3.05 -11.35 -3.32
N ILE A 48 -2.83 -10.05 -3.49
CA ILE A 48 -2.14 -9.22 -2.50
C ILE A 48 -2.99 -8.00 -2.20
N ALA A 49 -2.87 -7.48 -0.99
CA ALA A 49 -3.54 -6.25 -0.59
C ALA A 49 -2.53 -5.11 -0.55
N LEU A 50 -2.93 -3.96 -1.08
CA LEU A 50 -2.19 -2.72 -1.00
C LEU A 50 -2.99 -1.78 -0.11
N THR A 51 -2.49 -1.46 1.08
CA THR A 51 -3.25 -0.77 2.13
C THR A 51 -2.51 0.47 2.61
N PRO A 52 -3.15 1.65 2.60
CA PRO A 52 -2.54 2.85 3.16
C PRO A 52 -2.54 2.82 4.68
N ILE A 53 -1.54 3.43 5.29
CA ILE A 53 -1.43 3.56 6.74
C ILE A 53 -1.67 5.02 7.10
N SER A 54 -2.76 5.27 7.86
CA SER A 54 -3.16 6.61 8.28
C SER A 54 -3.15 7.61 7.14
N PRO A 55 -3.84 7.33 6.02
CA PRO A 55 -3.82 8.22 4.87
C PRO A 55 -4.65 9.47 5.15
N PHE A 56 -4.15 10.62 4.70
CA PHE A 56 -4.93 11.85 4.74
C PHE A 56 -5.10 12.49 3.35
N ARG A 57 -4.44 11.94 2.36
CA ARG A 57 -4.63 12.34 0.96
C ARG A 57 -4.26 11.17 0.02
N PRO A 58 -5.16 10.68 -0.81
CA PRO A 58 -6.60 11.02 -0.83
C PRO A 58 -7.33 10.33 0.33
N ARG A 59 -8.30 11.03 0.91
CA ARG A 59 -9.02 10.52 2.09
C ARG A 59 -9.85 9.28 1.82
N ARG A 60 -10.37 9.13 0.59
CA ARG A 60 -11.30 8.05 0.22
C ARG A 60 -10.61 6.81 -0.30
N TRP A 61 -9.32 6.88 -0.53
CA TRP A 61 -8.61 5.70 -1.00
C TRP A 61 -8.32 4.76 0.17
N LYS A 62 -8.88 3.57 0.10
CA LYS A 62 -8.75 2.57 1.16
C LYS A 62 -7.82 1.42 0.79
N GLY A 63 -7.17 1.51 -0.35
CA GLY A 63 -6.27 0.49 -0.83
C GLY A 63 -6.80 -0.22 -2.06
N ALA A 64 -6.12 -1.28 -2.43
CA ALA A 64 -6.47 -2.09 -3.61
C ALA A 64 -6.16 -3.55 -3.36
N ILE A 65 -6.87 -4.42 -4.05
CA ILE A 65 -6.56 -5.85 -4.10
C ILE A 65 -6.03 -6.13 -5.50
N LEU A 66 -4.85 -6.74 -5.57
CA LEU A 66 -4.13 -6.98 -6.82
C LEU A 66 -3.82 -8.47 -6.95
N SER A 67 -3.50 -8.90 -8.19
CA SER A 67 -2.92 -10.21 -8.41
C SER A 67 -1.56 -10.31 -7.72
N ASP A 68 -1.19 -11.48 -7.22
CA ASP A 68 0.12 -11.71 -6.62
C ASP A 68 1.27 -11.61 -7.63
N SER A 69 0.96 -11.61 -8.92
CA SER A 69 1.93 -11.37 -9.98
C SER A 69 2.11 -9.90 -10.30
N ALA A 70 1.36 -9.00 -9.66
CA ALA A 70 1.47 -7.57 -9.89
C ALA A 70 2.82 -7.04 -9.40
N GLU A 71 3.41 -6.14 -10.17
CA GLU A 71 4.61 -5.43 -9.79
C GLU A 71 4.22 -4.09 -9.20
N VAL A 72 4.57 -3.88 -7.92
CA VAL A 72 4.22 -2.66 -7.19
C VAL A 72 5.49 -1.88 -6.90
N GLU A 73 5.49 -0.60 -7.22
CA GLU A 73 6.62 0.28 -7.02
C GLU A 73 6.19 1.52 -6.25
N PHE A 74 6.96 1.88 -5.24
CA PHE A 74 6.76 3.09 -4.47
C PHE A 74 7.90 4.06 -4.71
N ARG A 75 7.57 5.32 -4.95
CA ARG A 75 8.55 6.38 -5.12
C ARG A 75 8.32 7.46 -4.07
N VAL A 76 9.35 7.74 -3.29
CA VAL A 76 9.30 8.78 -2.26
C VAL A 76 9.43 10.15 -2.93
N ARG A 77 8.47 11.04 -2.69
CA ARG A 77 8.42 12.35 -3.33
C ARG A 77 9.05 13.48 -2.53
N GLU A 78 9.07 13.36 -1.20
CA GLU A 78 9.66 14.38 -0.32
C GLU A 78 10.53 13.74 0.75
N PRO A 79 11.66 13.10 0.36
CA PRO A 79 12.48 12.35 1.33
C PRO A 79 13.20 13.22 2.35
N SER A 80 13.42 14.50 2.04
CA SER A 80 14.18 15.39 2.90
C SER A 80 13.43 15.86 4.14
N LYS A 81 12.10 15.82 4.14
CA LYS A 81 11.28 16.31 5.25
C LYS A 81 10.96 15.26 6.28
N ARG A 82 10.77 14.02 5.86
CA ARG A 82 10.49 12.89 6.75
C ARG A 82 11.20 11.66 6.22
N PRO A 83 12.04 11.03 7.02
CA PRO A 83 12.68 9.78 6.61
C PRO A 83 11.63 8.72 6.32
N VAL A 84 11.89 7.93 5.29
CA VAL A 84 11.04 6.79 4.93
C VAL A 84 11.84 5.53 5.17
N ALA A 85 11.24 4.59 5.89
CA ALA A 85 11.84 3.30 6.16
C ALA A 85 10.95 2.17 5.65
N ALA A 86 11.58 1.13 5.10
CA ALA A 86 10.91 -0.11 4.77
C ALA A 86 11.17 -1.12 5.88
N VAL A 87 10.15 -1.84 6.23
CA VAL A 87 10.22 -2.85 7.30
C VAL A 87 9.93 -4.23 6.72
#